data_d2d05d77e548e1ba100052118a41ccfa
#
_entry.id   d2d05d77e548e1ba100052118a41ccfa
#
_cell.length_a   1.000
_cell.length_b   1.000
_cell.length_c   1.000
_cell.angle_alpha   90.00
_cell.angle_beta   90.00
_cell.angle_gamma   90.00
#
_symmetry.space_group_name_H-M   'P 1'
#
loop_
_entity.id
_entity.type
_entity.pdbx_description
1 polymer ?
#
loop_
_entity_poly.entity_id
_entity_poly.type
_entity_poly.pdbx_seq_one_letter_code
_entity_poly.pdbx_strand_id
1 'polypeptide(L)'
;RDNTTPHLIADLETLRVRLGVDRWLVFGGSWGSTLALAYAEAHPERCLGLVLRGIFLCRPSEIEWFLYGLRSIFPEPWERFAGHLPESERGDLLRNFHRRLADPDPAVHVPAARAWSIYEGSCSTLLPSPETVDHF
;
A
#
# COMPACT_ATOMS: atom_id res chain seq x y z
N ARG A 1 11.15 -10.87 10.57
CA ARG A 1 11.41 -11.27 9.18
C ARG A 1 11.54 -9.99 8.39
N ASP A 2 12.71 -9.78 7.79
CA ASP A 2 12.94 -8.58 6.98
C ASP A 2 12.11 -8.69 5.69
N ASN A 3 11.26 -7.69 5.45
CA ASN A 3 10.39 -7.61 4.27
C ASN A 3 10.50 -6.20 3.68
N THR A 4 11.69 -5.90 3.16
CA THR A 4 11.97 -4.61 2.51
C THR A 4 11.89 -4.75 0.99
N THR A 5 11.81 -3.65 0.27
CA THR A 5 11.79 -3.64 -1.21
C THR A 5 12.93 -4.45 -1.82
N PRO A 6 14.20 -4.36 -1.37
CA PRO A 6 15.26 -5.23 -1.88
C PRO A 6 15.02 -6.73 -1.67
N HIS A 7 14.43 -7.14 -0.54
CA HIS A 7 14.08 -8.55 -0.33
C HIS A 7 13.00 -9.02 -1.32
N LEU A 8 12.00 -8.21 -1.57
CA LEU A 8 10.94 -8.53 -2.53
C LEU A 8 11.46 -8.61 -3.97
N ILE A 9 12.42 -7.75 -4.35
CA ILE A 9 13.10 -7.83 -5.64
C ILE A 9 13.88 -9.14 -5.76
N ALA A 10 14.62 -9.54 -4.72
CA ALA A 10 15.35 -10.80 -4.69
C ALA A 10 14.41 -12.03 -4.74
N ASP A 11 13.25 -11.95 -4.09
CA ASP A 11 12.23 -13.00 -4.16
C ASP A 11 11.65 -13.13 -5.57
N LEU A 12 11.40 -12.02 -6.28
CA LEU A 12 10.97 -12.03 -7.68
C LEU A 12 12.02 -12.69 -8.58
N GLU A 13 13.31 -12.40 -8.43
CA GLU A 13 14.37 -13.06 -9.17
C GLU A 13 14.45 -14.57 -8.85
N THR A 14 14.29 -14.93 -7.58
CA THR A 14 14.23 -16.34 -7.19
C THR A 14 13.08 -17.05 -7.87
N LEU A 15 11.91 -16.42 -7.94
CA LEU A 15 10.72 -16.95 -8.61
C LEU A 15 10.97 -17.09 -10.12
N ARG A 16 11.50 -16.05 -10.76
CA ARG A 16 11.82 -16.06 -12.19
C ARG A 16 12.75 -17.23 -12.55
N VAL A 17 13.82 -17.40 -11.79
CA VAL A 17 14.80 -18.48 -12.01
C VAL A 17 14.15 -19.86 -11.82
N ARG A 18 13.35 -20.04 -10.76
CA ARG A 18 12.63 -21.31 -10.49
C ARG A 18 11.64 -21.68 -11.59
N LEU A 19 11.02 -20.68 -12.22
CA LEU A 19 10.10 -20.88 -13.34
C LEU A 19 10.82 -21.10 -14.68
N GLY A 20 12.15 -21.00 -14.72
CA GLY A 20 12.93 -21.12 -15.97
C GLY A 20 12.67 -19.98 -16.97
N VAL A 21 12.17 -18.83 -16.50
CA VAL A 21 11.87 -17.67 -17.34
C VAL A 21 13.12 -16.81 -17.46
N ASP A 22 13.59 -16.57 -18.69
CA ASP A 22 14.74 -15.68 -18.90
C ASP A 22 14.36 -14.20 -18.74
N ARG A 23 13.26 -13.79 -19.38
CA ARG A 23 12.73 -12.42 -19.33
C ARG A 23 11.21 -12.45 -19.26
N TRP A 24 10.61 -11.47 -18.61
CA TRP A 24 9.17 -11.39 -18.46
C TRP A 24 8.60 -9.98 -18.60
N LEU A 25 7.32 -9.91 -18.88
CA LEU A 25 6.54 -8.70 -18.76
C LEU A 25 6.09 -8.58 -17.28
N VAL A 26 6.33 -7.43 -16.66
CA VAL A 26 5.97 -7.22 -15.25
C VAL A 26 4.69 -6.39 -15.17
N PHE A 27 3.67 -6.94 -14.50
CA PHE A 27 2.43 -6.23 -14.18
C PHE A 27 2.45 -5.80 -12.71
N GLY A 28 2.16 -4.51 -12.44
CA GLY A 28 2.06 -3.98 -11.09
C GLY A 28 0.91 -2.99 -10.92
N GLY A 29 0.10 -3.19 -9.89
CA GLY A 29 -1.00 -2.28 -9.52
C GLY A 29 -0.77 -1.61 -8.16
N SER A 30 -1.13 -0.31 -8.03
CA SER A 30 -0.97 0.45 -6.80
C SER A 30 0.48 0.40 -6.29
N TRP A 31 0.72 0.01 -5.01
CA TRP A 31 2.08 -0.21 -4.51
C TRP A 31 2.88 -1.23 -5.34
N GLY A 32 2.22 -2.19 -5.98
CA GLY A 32 2.86 -3.10 -6.91
C GLY A 32 3.47 -2.41 -8.13
N SER A 33 3.01 -1.22 -8.50
CA SER A 33 3.66 -0.42 -9.55
C SER A 33 5.01 0.14 -9.09
N THR A 34 5.12 0.51 -7.81
CA THR A 34 6.39 0.90 -7.19
C THR A 34 7.38 -0.26 -7.21
N LEU A 35 6.94 -1.45 -6.80
CA LEU A 35 7.77 -2.65 -6.79
C LEU A 35 8.18 -3.06 -8.21
N ALA A 36 7.26 -2.99 -9.19
CA ALA A 36 7.55 -3.30 -10.59
C ALA A 36 8.61 -2.36 -11.19
N LEU A 37 8.53 -1.07 -10.88
CA LEU A 37 9.54 -0.09 -11.30
C LEU A 37 10.89 -0.36 -10.63
N ALA A 38 10.91 -0.58 -9.32
CA ALA A 38 12.13 -0.88 -8.59
C ALA A 38 12.79 -2.19 -9.09
N TYR A 39 11.98 -3.20 -9.43
CA TYR A 39 12.48 -4.43 -10.05
C TYR A 39 13.09 -4.15 -11.43
N ALA A 40 12.40 -3.38 -12.28
CA ALA A 40 12.89 -3.08 -13.63
C ALA A 40 14.18 -2.24 -13.61
N GLU A 41 14.33 -1.34 -12.63
CA GLU A 41 15.58 -0.59 -12.43
C GLU A 41 16.73 -1.49 -11.95
N ALA A 42 16.44 -2.47 -11.09
CA ALA A 42 17.45 -3.41 -10.58
C ALA A 42 17.85 -4.47 -11.61
N HIS A 43 16.90 -4.90 -12.48
CA HIS A 43 17.08 -5.99 -13.45
C HIS A 43 16.53 -5.60 -14.84
N PRO A 44 17.05 -4.52 -15.47
CA PRO A 44 16.53 -4.06 -16.76
C PRO A 44 16.65 -5.10 -17.87
N GLU A 45 17.69 -5.96 -17.81
CA GLU A 45 17.92 -7.04 -18.76
C GLU A 45 16.90 -8.19 -18.64
N ARG A 46 16.19 -8.27 -17.51
CA ARG A 46 15.15 -9.28 -17.24
C ARG A 46 13.73 -8.79 -17.52
N CYS A 47 13.56 -7.50 -17.74
CA CYS A 47 12.29 -6.86 -17.98
C CYS A 47 12.04 -6.64 -19.47
N LEU A 48 11.00 -7.29 -20.03
CA LEU A 48 10.56 -7.06 -21.42
C LEU A 48 9.73 -5.77 -21.53
N GLY A 49 9.08 -5.37 -20.47
CA GLY A 49 8.23 -4.19 -20.37
C GLY A 49 7.43 -4.19 -19.08
N LEU A 50 6.72 -3.09 -18.86
CA LEU A 50 5.89 -2.87 -17.68
C LEU A 50 4.45 -2.59 -18.07
N VAL A 51 3.51 -3.19 -17.35
CA VAL A 51 2.10 -2.80 -17.36
C VAL A 51 1.75 -2.30 -15.96
N LEU A 52 1.54 -1.00 -15.83
CA LEU A 52 1.31 -0.35 -14.54
C LEU A 52 -0.12 0.18 -14.46
N ARG A 53 -0.80 -0.14 -13.36
CA ARG A 53 -2.17 0.31 -13.07
C ARG A 53 -2.21 1.05 -11.74
N GLY A 54 -2.92 2.21 -11.70
CA GLY A 54 -3.00 3.01 -10.47
C GLY A 54 -1.61 3.33 -9.94
N ILE A 55 -0.79 3.94 -10.80
CA ILE A 55 0.64 4.18 -10.54
C ILE A 55 0.82 4.94 -9.24
N PHE A 56 1.63 4.39 -8.36
CA PHE A 56 2.00 4.98 -7.08
C PHE A 56 3.53 4.96 -6.95
N LEU A 57 4.13 6.10 -6.70
CA LEU A 57 5.59 6.29 -6.64
C LEU A 57 6.10 6.60 -5.23
N CYS A 58 5.25 6.50 -4.22
CA CYS A 58 5.54 6.85 -2.83
C CYS A 58 6.03 8.31 -2.65
N ARG A 59 5.65 9.22 -3.54
CA ARG A 59 6.01 10.63 -3.42
C ARG A 59 5.29 11.28 -2.23
N PRO A 60 5.90 12.25 -1.55
CA PRO A 60 5.24 12.95 -0.45
C PRO A 60 3.86 13.50 -0.81
N SER A 61 3.69 14.03 -2.03
CA SER A 61 2.40 14.54 -2.52
C SER A 61 1.32 13.46 -2.68
N GLU A 62 1.70 12.23 -3.03
CA GLU A 62 0.76 11.11 -3.16
C GLU A 62 0.32 10.60 -1.78
N ILE A 63 1.26 10.56 -0.84
CA ILE A 63 0.99 10.19 0.56
C ILE A 63 0.09 11.25 1.21
N GLU A 64 0.39 12.53 1.02
CA GLU A 64 -0.42 13.65 1.52
C GLU A 64 -1.83 13.62 0.93
N TRP A 65 -1.95 13.36 -0.38
CA TRP A 65 -3.25 13.20 -1.03
C TRP A 65 -4.05 12.06 -0.43
N PHE A 66 -3.45 10.88 -0.26
CA PHE A 66 -4.13 9.73 0.32
C PHE A 66 -4.59 9.97 1.76
N LEU A 67 -3.71 10.53 2.60
CA LEU A 67 -3.98 10.69 4.03
C LEU A 67 -4.85 11.90 4.36
N TYR A 68 -4.80 12.96 3.56
CA TYR A 68 -5.50 14.22 3.87
C TYR A 68 -6.34 14.77 2.71
N GLY A 69 -5.91 14.58 1.46
CA GLY A 69 -6.62 15.09 0.28
C GLY A 69 -7.94 14.37 0.04
N LEU A 70 -7.95 13.06 0.17
CA LEU A 70 -9.14 12.22 -0.08
C LEU A 70 -10.32 12.51 0.88
N ARG A 71 -10.10 13.17 2.00
CA ARG A 71 -11.20 13.61 2.91
C ARG A 71 -12.23 14.52 2.22
N SER A 72 -11.82 15.22 1.17
CA SER A 72 -12.75 16.06 0.39
C SER A 72 -13.71 15.26 -0.48
N ILE A 73 -13.39 14.00 -0.78
CA ILE A 73 -14.19 13.09 -1.60
C ILE A 73 -14.87 12.03 -0.72
N PHE A 74 -14.17 11.56 0.31
CA PHE A 74 -14.61 10.50 1.23
C PHE A 74 -14.56 10.97 2.69
N PRO A 75 -15.38 11.98 3.09
CA PRO A 75 -15.28 12.57 4.43
C PRO A 75 -15.58 11.57 5.55
N GLU A 76 -16.66 10.77 5.46
CA GLU A 76 -17.04 9.84 6.51
C GLU A 76 -16.03 8.68 6.68
N PRO A 77 -15.52 8.04 5.60
CA PRO A 77 -14.41 7.09 5.73
C PRO A 77 -13.17 7.70 6.36
N TRP A 78 -12.83 8.94 5.97
CA TRP A 78 -11.68 9.64 6.52
C TRP A 78 -11.85 9.95 8.02
N GLU A 79 -13.01 10.42 8.44
CA GLU A 79 -13.29 10.69 9.85
C GLU A 79 -13.14 9.44 10.72
N ARG A 80 -13.64 8.29 10.24
CA ARG A 80 -13.47 7.01 10.94
C ARG A 80 -12.02 6.59 11.02
N PHE A 81 -11.28 6.74 9.93
CA PHE A 81 -9.86 6.44 9.85
C PHE A 81 -9.03 7.33 10.79
N ALA A 82 -9.14 8.65 10.65
CA ALA A 82 -8.44 9.60 11.52
C ALA A 82 -8.89 9.48 12.98
N GLY A 83 -10.19 9.17 13.21
CA GLY A 83 -10.76 8.98 14.53
C GLY A 83 -10.26 7.75 15.29
N HIS A 84 -9.59 6.80 14.61
CA HIS A 84 -8.87 5.72 15.27
C HIS A 84 -7.72 6.24 16.15
N LEU A 85 -7.17 7.41 15.82
CA LEU A 85 -6.12 8.07 16.57
C LEU A 85 -6.69 9.14 17.51
N PRO A 86 -6.07 9.35 18.68
CA PRO A 86 -6.34 10.52 19.52
C PRO A 86 -6.19 11.81 18.71
N GLU A 87 -6.98 12.81 19.03
CA GLU A 87 -6.99 14.09 18.31
C GLU A 87 -5.59 14.73 18.21
N SER A 88 -4.82 14.67 19.29
CA SER A 88 -3.45 15.18 19.34
C SER A 88 -2.47 14.50 18.39
N GLU A 89 -2.82 13.32 17.85
CA GLU A 89 -1.96 12.54 16.94
C GLU A 89 -2.40 12.64 15.46
N ARG A 90 -3.58 13.22 15.18
CA ARG A 90 -4.14 13.29 13.81
C ARG A 90 -3.39 14.24 12.88
N GLY A 91 -2.52 15.10 13.41
CA GLY A 91 -1.66 15.97 12.60
C GLY A 91 -0.54 15.23 11.86
N ASP A 92 -0.22 13.98 12.26
CA ASP A 92 0.75 13.12 11.58
C ASP A 92 0.23 11.69 11.53
N LEU A 93 -0.76 11.46 10.64
CA LEU A 93 -1.41 10.16 10.46
C LEU A 93 -0.41 9.09 10.07
N LEU A 94 0.50 9.38 9.12
CA LEU A 94 1.47 8.40 8.63
C LEU A 94 2.32 7.84 9.76
N ARG A 95 2.97 8.71 10.52
CA ARG A 95 3.86 8.32 11.62
C ARG A 95 3.12 7.58 12.72
N ASN A 96 1.93 8.05 13.08
CA ASN A 96 1.18 7.50 14.19
C ASN A 96 0.49 6.18 13.86
N PHE A 97 0.07 5.96 12.60
CA PHE A 97 -0.35 4.65 12.12
C PHE A 97 0.83 3.70 12.00
N HIS A 98 1.96 4.15 11.41
CA HIS A 98 3.15 3.31 11.30
C HIS A 98 3.62 2.78 12.66
N ARG A 99 3.65 3.65 13.69
CA ARG A 99 4.01 3.24 15.06
C ARG A 99 3.12 2.12 15.58
N ARG A 100 1.79 2.20 15.34
CA ARG A 100 0.83 1.17 15.77
C ARG A 100 0.94 -0.10 14.96
N LEU A 101 1.10 0.02 13.64
CA LEU A 101 1.24 -1.14 12.77
C LEU A 101 2.52 -1.93 13.01
N ALA A 102 3.58 -1.27 13.48
CA ALA A 102 4.84 -1.88 13.84
C ALA A 102 4.89 -2.38 15.30
N ASP A 103 3.84 -2.15 16.10
CA ASP A 103 3.77 -2.60 17.48
C ASP A 103 3.68 -4.14 17.53
N PRO A 104 4.46 -4.82 18.38
CA PRO A 104 4.41 -6.28 18.49
C PRO A 104 3.11 -6.80 19.13
N ASP A 105 2.37 -5.95 19.88
CA ASP A 105 1.13 -6.34 20.54
C ASP A 105 -0.05 -6.38 19.53
N PRO A 106 -0.68 -7.56 19.33
CA PRO A 106 -1.87 -7.68 18.49
C PRO A 106 -3.03 -6.77 18.93
N ALA A 107 -3.15 -6.45 20.20
CA ALA A 107 -4.18 -5.53 20.70
C ALA A 107 -3.98 -4.09 20.19
N VAL A 108 -2.78 -3.75 19.71
CA VAL A 108 -2.44 -2.44 19.15
C VAL A 108 -2.44 -2.48 17.62
N HIS A 109 -1.69 -3.43 16.99
CA HIS A 109 -1.52 -3.41 15.55
C HIS A 109 -2.75 -3.90 14.78
N VAL A 110 -3.52 -4.86 15.29
CA VAL A 110 -4.69 -5.39 14.56
C VAL A 110 -5.79 -4.34 14.37
N PRO A 111 -6.21 -3.58 15.40
CA PRO A 111 -7.17 -2.49 15.21
C PRO A 111 -6.69 -1.40 14.25
N ALA A 112 -5.39 -1.04 14.33
CA ALA A 112 -4.80 -0.06 13.42
C ALA A 112 -4.77 -0.56 11.97
N ALA A 113 -4.41 -1.81 11.74
CA ALA A 113 -4.42 -2.44 10.42
C ALA A 113 -5.84 -2.48 9.86
N ARG A 114 -6.83 -2.86 10.67
CA ARG A 114 -8.24 -2.86 10.27
C ARG A 114 -8.72 -1.46 9.88
N ALA A 115 -8.42 -0.44 10.67
CA ALA A 115 -8.81 0.94 10.36
C ALA A 115 -8.20 1.41 9.04
N TRP A 116 -6.93 1.08 8.78
CA TRP A 116 -6.23 1.38 7.53
C TRP A 116 -6.87 0.67 6.34
N SER A 117 -7.08 -0.65 6.43
CA SER A 117 -7.63 -1.46 5.34
C SER A 117 -9.06 -1.04 4.97
N ILE A 118 -9.90 -0.73 5.98
CA ILE A 118 -11.26 -0.23 5.73
C ILE A 118 -11.23 1.12 5.00
N TYR A 119 -10.34 2.03 5.40
CA TYR A 119 -10.20 3.32 4.74
C TYR A 119 -9.74 3.16 3.29
N GLU A 120 -8.69 2.37 3.05
CA GLU A 120 -8.17 2.08 1.72
C GLU A 120 -9.24 1.43 0.83
N GLY A 121 -9.95 0.42 1.33
CA GLY A 121 -11.06 -0.23 0.64
C GLY A 121 -12.18 0.77 0.30
N SER A 122 -12.54 1.64 1.23
CA SER A 122 -13.58 2.65 1.01
C SER A 122 -13.20 3.67 -0.06
N CYS A 123 -11.92 4.02 -0.17
CA CYS A 123 -11.40 4.96 -1.18
C CYS A 123 -11.15 4.30 -2.54
N SER A 124 -11.19 2.98 -2.63
CA SER A 124 -10.90 2.23 -3.87
C SER A 124 -12.11 2.13 -4.81
N THR A 125 -13.30 2.51 -4.35
CA THR A 125 -14.55 2.50 -5.13
C THR A 125 -15.29 3.83 -4.96
N LEU A 126 -15.87 4.35 -6.06
CA LEU A 126 -16.70 5.56 -6.00
C LEU A 126 -18.08 5.33 -5.35
N LEU A 127 -18.57 4.11 -5.47
CA LEU A 127 -19.84 3.72 -4.85
C LEU A 127 -19.55 2.84 -3.64
N PRO A 128 -20.18 3.13 -2.48
CA PRO A 128 -20.04 2.28 -1.32
C PRO A 128 -20.46 0.85 -1.65
N SER A 129 -19.57 -0.12 -1.42
CA SER A 129 -19.89 -1.53 -1.47
C SER A 129 -19.80 -2.08 -0.05
N PRO A 130 -20.94 -2.27 0.64
CA PRO A 130 -20.95 -2.91 1.96
C PRO A 130 -20.20 -4.25 1.97
N GLU A 131 -20.38 -5.03 0.91
CA GLU A 131 -19.71 -6.32 0.74
C GLU A 131 -18.18 -6.21 0.72
N THR A 132 -17.63 -5.13 0.15
CA THR A 132 -16.18 -4.90 0.12
C THR A 132 -15.66 -4.50 1.51
N VAL A 133 -16.46 -3.80 2.30
CA VAL A 133 -16.06 -3.34 3.65
C VAL A 133 -16.18 -4.47 4.68
N ASP A 134 -17.17 -5.37 4.52
CA ASP A 134 -17.43 -6.48 5.45
C ASP A 134 -16.37 -7.61 5.33
N HIS A 135 -15.56 -7.62 4.27
CA HIS A 135 -14.48 -8.59 4.08
C HIS A 135 -13.14 -8.20 4.73
N PHE A 136 -13.04 -7.02 5.34
CA PHE A 136 -11.90 -6.52 6.11
C PHE A 136 -12.21 -6.46 7.60
#